data_e46251268e41c4a51a1693039778d7e0
#
_entry.id   e46251268e41c4a51a1693039778d7e0
#
_cell.length_a   1.000
_cell.length_b   1.000
_cell.length_c   1.000
_cell.angle_alpha   90.00
_cell.angle_beta   90.00
_cell.angle_gamma   90.00
#
_symmetry.space_group_name_H-M   'P 1'
#
loop_
_entity.id
_entity.type
_entity.pdbx_description
1 polymer ?
#
loop_
_entity_poly.entity_id
_entity_poly.type
_entity_poly.pdbx_seq_one_letter_code
_entity_poly.pdbx_strand_id
1 'polypeptide(L)'
;MFKVEVLIEHPVQALDRGFSYLSKKPILTGIRVQVPFNHRQVVGYVLSVEEVDLTQKELEERDGFKYSYIYSVIDEAPLLNNELITLAHRMSKMTICPLIACFQAMLPGTLKPSTHKMVGIKTITCVRVINTGIPKTTKQQEAFRLLVEKGEMFLKDIPYSRSVIASLEKQGLV
;
A
#
# COMPACT_ATOMS: atom_id res chain seq x y z
N MET A 1 15.83 -13.06 14.18
CA MET A 1 15.49 -12.36 12.94
C MET A 1 14.47 -13.18 12.15
N PHE A 2 13.92 -12.62 11.06
CA PHE A 2 12.90 -13.32 10.27
C PHE A 2 13.43 -13.60 8.87
N LYS A 3 13.37 -14.86 8.44
CA LYS A 3 13.56 -15.29 7.06
C LYS A 3 12.21 -15.24 6.37
N VAL A 4 12.13 -14.52 5.28
CA VAL A 4 10.87 -14.22 4.59
C VAL A 4 10.97 -14.71 3.16
N GLU A 5 10.06 -15.57 2.76
CA GLU A 5 9.93 -16.02 1.39
C GLU A 5 8.98 -15.11 0.63
N VAL A 6 9.45 -14.53 -0.46
CA VAL A 6 8.73 -13.53 -1.24
C VAL A 6 8.60 -13.98 -2.69
N LEU A 7 7.38 -14.00 -3.20
CA LEU A 7 7.10 -14.16 -4.62
C LEU A 7 7.16 -12.78 -5.28
N ILE A 8 8.16 -12.57 -6.13
CA ILE A 8 8.35 -11.29 -6.81
C ILE A 8 7.39 -11.11 -7.98
N GLU A 9 7.06 -9.85 -8.27
CA GLU A 9 6.21 -9.48 -9.40
C GLU A 9 6.99 -9.59 -10.73
N HIS A 10 7.20 -10.81 -11.18
CA HIS A 10 7.80 -11.07 -12.48
C HIS A 10 7.15 -12.29 -13.12
N PRO A 11 6.29 -12.12 -14.14
CA PRO A 11 5.49 -13.23 -14.69
C PRO A 11 6.31 -14.12 -15.64
N VAL A 12 7.51 -14.50 -15.23
CA VAL A 12 8.37 -15.44 -15.96
C VAL A 12 8.40 -16.75 -15.21
N GLN A 13 8.09 -17.84 -15.89
CA GLN A 13 8.03 -19.17 -15.30
C GLN A 13 9.30 -19.59 -14.56
N ALA A 14 10.48 -19.19 -15.04
CA ALA A 14 11.76 -19.44 -14.38
C ALA A 14 11.89 -18.76 -13.02
N LEU A 15 11.13 -17.72 -12.75
CA LEU A 15 11.10 -16.94 -11.51
C LEU A 15 9.84 -17.21 -10.66
N ASP A 16 9.03 -18.19 -11.07
CA ASP A 16 7.80 -18.58 -10.35
C ASP A 16 8.13 -19.43 -9.11
N ARG A 17 8.93 -18.84 -8.25
CA ARG A 17 9.36 -19.42 -6.97
C ARG A 17 9.53 -18.33 -5.93
N GLY A 18 9.47 -18.71 -4.66
CA GLY A 18 9.82 -17.82 -3.57
C GLY A 18 11.32 -17.50 -3.55
N PHE A 19 11.63 -16.24 -3.29
CA PHE A 19 12.98 -15.77 -3.02
C PHE A 19 13.11 -15.43 -1.54
N SER A 20 14.21 -15.87 -0.92
CA SER A 20 14.42 -15.66 0.52
C SER A 20 15.08 -14.31 0.79
N TYR A 21 14.47 -13.56 1.69
CA TYR A 21 14.95 -12.28 2.20
C TYR A 21 14.99 -12.28 3.72
N LEU A 22 15.61 -11.27 4.32
CA LEU A 22 15.64 -11.09 5.77
C LEU A 22 14.83 -9.88 6.19
N SER A 23 14.23 -9.97 7.37
CA SER A 23 13.59 -8.86 8.06
C SER A 23 14.05 -8.79 9.52
N LYS A 24 14.24 -7.56 10.02
CA LYS A 24 14.48 -7.31 11.46
C LYS A 24 13.21 -7.28 12.29
N LYS A 25 12.06 -7.08 11.62
CA LYS A 25 10.74 -6.99 12.25
C LYS A 25 9.87 -8.15 11.79
N PRO A 26 8.94 -8.61 12.63
CA PRO A 26 7.96 -9.60 12.20
C PRO A 26 7.12 -9.04 11.04
N ILE A 27 6.87 -9.89 10.06
CA ILE A 27 6.10 -9.56 8.85
C ILE A 27 4.97 -10.58 8.73
N LEU A 28 3.82 -10.16 8.27
CA LEU A 28 2.68 -11.05 8.06
C LEU A 28 2.73 -11.69 6.66
N THR A 29 2.28 -12.93 6.56
CA THR A 29 2.07 -13.61 5.28
C THR A 29 0.96 -12.92 4.49
N GLY A 30 1.11 -12.85 3.16
CA GLY A 30 0.10 -12.29 2.26
C GLY A 30 0.13 -10.76 2.12
N ILE A 31 1.11 -10.06 2.74
CA ILE A 31 1.33 -8.62 2.52
C ILE A 31 2.29 -8.40 1.35
N ARG A 32 2.24 -7.18 0.80
CA ARG A 32 3.23 -6.75 -0.22
C ARG A 32 4.43 -6.12 0.45
N VAL A 33 5.59 -6.42 -0.10
CA VAL A 33 6.87 -5.86 0.35
C VAL A 33 7.68 -5.38 -0.85
N GLN A 34 8.54 -4.40 -0.64
CA GLN A 34 9.57 -4.01 -1.59
C GLN A 34 10.87 -4.73 -1.28
N VAL A 35 11.43 -5.39 -2.28
CA VAL A 35 12.66 -6.17 -2.15
C VAL A 35 13.67 -5.82 -3.25
N PRO A 36 14.97 -5.96 -3.00
CA PRO A 36 15.99 -5.85 -4.04
C PRO A 36 15.95 -7.10 -4.92
N PHE A 37 15.89 -6.90 -6.22
CA PHE A 37 16.01 -7.97 -7.19
C PHE A 37 16.68 -7.46 -8.45
N ASN A 38 17.80 -8.10 -8.86
CA ASN A 38 18.55 -7.74 -10.07
C ASN A 38 18.84 -6.23 -10.19
N HIS A 39 19.43 -5.63 -9.14
CA HIS A 39 19.75 -4.20 -9.01
C HIS A 39 18.56 -3.23 -9.10
N ARG A 40 17.35 -3.73 -8.97
CA ARG A 40 16.10 -2.92 -8.95
C ARG A 40 15.31 -3.21 -7.68
N GLN A 41 14.45 -2.28 -7.35
CA GLN A 41 13.43 -2.51 -6.33
C GLN A 41 12.19 -3.07 -7.02
N VAL A 42 11.74 -4.23 -6.57
CA VAL A 42 10.52 -4.86 -7.07
C VAL A 42 9.54 -5.11 -5.94
N VAL A 43 8.28 -5.16 -6.27
CA VAL A 43 7.24 -5.54 -5.32
C VAL A 43 7.07 -7.06 -5.34
N GLY A 44 6.82 -7.65 -4.20
CA GLY A 44 6.49 -9.06 -4.08
C GLY A 44 5.49 -9.31 -2.97
N TYR A 45 4.95 -10.52 -2.94
CA TYR A 45 4.03 -11.01 -1.92
C TYR A 45 4.75 -11.95 -0.97
N VAL A 46 4.56 -11.76 0.32
CA VAL A 46 5.10 -12.66 1.34
C VAL A 46 4.33 -13.97 1.33
N LEU A 47 5.03 -15.08 1.04
CA LEU A 47 4.47 -16.42 1.02
C LEU A 47 4.58 -17.10 2.37
N SER A 48 5.74 -16.97 3.03
CA SER A 48 5.99 -17.54 4.36
C SER A 48 6.98 -16.70 5.13
N VAL A 49 6.92 -16.83 6.45
CA VAL A 49 7.81 -16.16 7.40
C VAL A 49 8.26 -17.19 8.43
N GLU A 50 9.55 -17.28 8.64
CA GLU A 50 10.19 -18.15 9.59
C GLU A 50 11.02 -17.31 10.57
N GLU A 51 10.83 -17.48 11.87
CA GLU A 51 11.68 -16.87 12.87
C GLU A 51 12.96 -17.70 13.02
N VAL A 52 14.11 -17.03 12.92
CA VAL A 52 15.41 -17.68 12.93
C VAL A 52 16.27 -17.03 14.02
N ASP A 53 16.79 -17.84 14.93
CA ASP A 53 17.66 -17.41 16.04
C ASP A 53 19.14 -17.26 15.64
N LEU A 54 19.46 -17.50 14.36
CA LEU A 54 20.80 -17.35 13.80
C LEU A 54 21.08 -15.90 13.38
N THR A 55 22.34 -15.52 13.42
CA THR A 55 22.79 -14.26 12.82
C THR A 55 22.78 -14.39 11.28
N GLN A 56 22.78 -13.24 10.57
CA GLN A 56 22.82 -13.26 9.11
C GLN A 56 24.02 -14.07 8.56
N LYS A 57 25.19 -13.94 9.18
CA LYS A 57 26.42 -14.66 8.74
C LYS A 57 26.27 -16.16 8.90
N GLU A 58 25.79 -16.62 10.05
CA GLU A 58 25.57 -18.04 10.30
C GLU A 58 24.53 -18.64 9.35
N LEU A 59 23.49 -17.86 9.03
CA LEU A 59 22.46 -18.26 8.08
C LEU A 59 23.02 -18.36 6.65
N GLU A 60 23.84 -17.38 6.22
CA GLU A 60 24.50 -17.36 4.92
C GLU A 60 25.52 -18.51 4.79
N GLU A 61 26.26 -18.83 5.85
CA GLU A 61 27.18 -19.97 5.89
C GLU A 61 26.43 -21.30 5.80
N ARG A 62 25.30 -21.43 6.50
CA ARG A 62 24.47 -22.63 6.48
C ARG A 62 23.83 -22.86 5.10
N ASP A 63 23.26 -21.82 4.50
CA ASP A 63 22.46 -21.92 3.28
C ASP A 63 23.31 -21.73 2.00
N GLY A 64 24.55 -21.27 2.12
CA GLY A 64 25.52 -21.16 1.02
C GLY A 64 25.28 -19.98 0.07
N PHE A 65 24.46 -18.97 0.45
CA PHE A 65 24.24 -17.77 -0.35
C PHE A 65 23.97 -16.53 0.53
N LYS A 66 24.16 -15.35 -0.06
CA LYS A 66 23.97 -14.07 0.62
C LYS A 66 22.52 -13.65 0.63
N TYR A 67 22.06 -13.23 1.80
CA TYR A 67 20.71 -12.71 1.99
C TYR A 67 20.68 -11.18 1.86
N SER A 68 19.64 -10.69 1.23
CA SER A 68 19.31 -9.27 1.21
C SER A 68 18.14 -8.98 2.16
N TYR A 69 18.09 -7.77 2.69
CA TYR A 69 16.97 -7.32 3.51
C TYR A 69 15.83 -6.78 2.66
N ILE A 70 14.63 -6.93 3.17
CA ILE A 70 13.43 -6.25 2.66
C ILE A 70 13.62 -4.74 2.84
N TYR A 71 13.32 -3.95 1.81
CA TYR A 71 13.40 -2.48 1.89
C TYR A 71 12.28 -1.89 2.71
N SER A 72 11.03 -2.26 2.40
CA SER A 72 9.85 -1.74 3.07
C SER A 72 8.66 -2.69 2.98
N VAL A 73 7.78 -2.58 3.94
CA VAL A 73 6.45 -3.19 3.94
C VAL A 73 5.48 -2.17 3.36
N ILE A 74 4.63 -2.59 2.43
CA ILE A 74 3.69 -1.70 1.72
C ILE A 74 2.34 -1.66 2.43
N ASP A 75 1.87 -2.80 2.90
CA ASP A 75 0.53 -2.97 3.46
C ASP A 75 0.58 -3.12 4.98
N GLU A 76 -0.41 -2.56 5.68
CA GLU A 76 -0.58 -2.72 7.13
C GLU A 76 -1.25 -4.04 7.51
N ALA A 77 -2.00 -4.64 6.58
CA ALA A 77 -2.72 -5.88 6.77
C ALA A 77 -2.57 -6.80 5.55
N PRO A 78 -2.70 -8.13 5.72
CA PRO A 78 -2.62 -9.07 4.61
C PRO A 78 -3.66 -8.81 3.53
N LEU A 79 -3.24 -8.71 2.28
CA LEU A 79 -4.12 -8.68 1.11
C LEU A 79 -4.56 -10.08 0.69
N LEU A 80 -3.69 -11.06 0.91
CA LEU A 80 -3.90 -12.46 0.60
C LEU A 80 -3.96 -13.25 1.90
N ASN A 81 -5.11 -13.80 2.22
CA ASN A 81 -5.25 -14.76 3.30
C ASN A 81 -4.80 -16.17 2.84
N ASN A 82 -4.70 -17.10 3.78
CA ASN A 82 -4.25 -18.46 3.49
C ASN A 82 -5.14 -19.19 2.47
N GLU A 83 -6.43 -18.88 2.44
CA GLU A 83 -7.37 -19.48 1.47
C GLU A 83 -7.06 -18.99 0.06
N LEU A 84 -6.83 -17.70 -0.15
CA LEU A 84 -6.46 -17.13 -1.44
C LEU A 84 -5.09 -17.64 -1.91
N ILE A 85 -4.13 -17.76 -1.00
CA ILE A 85 -2.81 -18.34 -1.33
C ILE A 85 -2.97 -19.80 -1.78
N THR A 86 -3.76 -20.58 -1.05
CA THR A 86 -4.05 -21.98 -1.41
C THR A 86 -4.79 -22.08 -2.74
N LEU A 87 -5.77 -21.19 -2.98
CA LEU A 87 -6.49 -21.12 -4.24
C LEU A 87 -5.55 -20.81 -5.41
N ALA A 88 -4.66 -19.84 -5.25
CA ALA A 88 -3.69 -19.49 -6.28
C ALA A 88 -2.77 -20.67 -6.65
N HIS A 89 -2.30 -21.42 -5.67
CA HIS A 89 -1.50 -22.61 -5.92
C HIS A 89 -2.29 -23.70 -6.70
N ARG A 90 -3.57 -23.86 -6.40
CA ARG A 90 -4.45 -24.77 -7.16
C ARG A 90 -4.66 -24.27 -8.58
N MET A 91 -4.96 -22.99 -8.75
CA MET A 91 -5.10 -22.35 -10.06
C MET A 91 -3.83 -22.51 -10.89
N SER A 92 -2.67 -22.19 -10.35
CA SER A 92 -1.38 -22.33 -11.02
C SER A 92 -1.14 -23.75 -11.52
N LYS A 93 -1.41 -24.78 -10.69
CA LYS A 93 -1.28 -26.19 -11.07
C LYS A 93 -2.27 -26.61 -12.17
N MET A 94 -3.51 -26.12 -12.12
CA MET A 94 -4.55 -26.51 -13.08
C MET A 94 -4.38 -25.83 -14.43
N THR A 95 -3.90 -24.58 -14.44
CA THR A 95 -3.82 -23.75 -15.66
C THR A 95 -2.41 -23.65 -16.22
N ILE A 96 -1.40 -24.18 -15.51
CA ILE A 96 0.03 -24.06 -15.85
C ILE A 96 0.46 -22.58 -15.97
N CYS A 97 -0.23 -21.70 -15.24
CA CYS A 97 0.09 -20.27 -15.18
C CYS A 97 1.04 -19.98 -14.01
N PRO A 98 1.93 -18.99 -14.14
CA PRO A 98 2.75 -18.55 -13.02
C PRO A 98 1.90 -18.16 -11.81
N LEU A 99 2.37 -18.50 -10.60
CA LEU A 99 1.66 -18.22 -9.35
C LEU A 99 1.37 -16.74 -9.18
N ILE A 100 2.31 -15.87 -9.57
CA ILE A 100 2.15 -14.41 -9.54
C ILE A 100 0.97 -13.95 -10.43
N ALA A 101 0.76 -14.59 -11.59
CA ALA A 101 -0.37 -14.28 -12.46
C ALA A 101 -1.70 -14.67 -11.80
N CYS A 102 -1.73 -15.78 -11.06
CA CYS A 102 -2.89 -16.20 -10.30
C CYS A 102 -3.21 -15.19 -9.19
N PHE A 103 -2.21 -14.69 -8.44
CA PHE A 103 -2.42 -13.62 -7.46
C PHE A 103 -2.97 -12.35 -8.10
N GLN A 104 -2.39 -11.93 -9.22
CA GLN A 104 -2.87 -10.76 -9.96
C GLN A 104 -4.29 -10.90 -10.51
N ALA A 105 -4.71 -12.10 -10.87
CA ALA A 105 -6.08 -12.36 -11.34
C ALA A 105 -7.12 -12.23 -10.22
N MET A 106 -6.75 -12.60 -8.99
CA MET A 106 -7.64 -12.53 -7.82
C MET A 106 -7.73 -11.13 -7.21
N LEU A 107 -6.74 -10.27 -7.44
CA LEU A 107 -6.68 -8.95 -6.82
C LEU A 107 -7.30 -7.87 -7.72
N PRO A 108 -8.05 -6.91 -7.13
CA PRO A 108 -8.47 -5.71 -7.84
C PRO A 108 -7.28 -4.94 -8.43
N GLY A 109 -7.51 -4.22 -9.53
CA GLY A 109 -6.45 -3.49 -10.24
C GLY A 109 -5.65 -2.52 -9.39
N THR A 110 -6.28 -1.93 -8.36
CA THR A 110 -5.64 -1.01 -7.40
C THR A 110 -4.70 -1.68 -6.42
N LEU A 111 -4.87 -2.99 -6.19
CA LEU A 111 -4.05 -3.81 -5.29
C LEU A 111 -2.98 -4.60 -6.03
N LYS A 112 -2.99 -4.56 -7.36
CA LYS A 112 -1.91 -5.14 -8.16
C LYS A 112 -0.64 -4.36 -7.92
N PRO A 113 0.52 -5.03 -7.89
CA PRO A 113 1.78 -4.34 -7.69
C PRO A 113 2.00 -3.33 -8.82
N SER A 114 2.20 -2.09 -8.46
CA SER A 114 2.79 -1.11 -9.35
C SER A 114 3.89 -0.42 -8.57
N THR A 115 5.04 -0.26 -9.17
CA THR A 115 6.22 0.37 -8.58
C THR A 115 5.99 1.81 -8.09
N HIS A 116 4.82 2.40 -8.36
CA HIS A 116 4.55 3.82 -8.15
C HIS A 116 3.25 4.16 -7.40
N LYS A 117 2.44 3.19 -6.97
CA LYS A 117 1.19 3.51 -6.25
C LYS A 117 1.06 2.67 -4.98
N MET A 118 1.31 3.30 -3.86
CA MET A 118 0.72 2.84 -2.60
C MET A 118 -0.81 2.90 -2.75
N VAL A 119 -1.49 1.85 -2.31
CA VAL A 119 -2.95 1.90 -2.19
C VAL A 119 -3.25 2.84 -1.03
N GLY A 120 -3.63 4.06 -1.35
CA GLY A 120 -4.11 5.02 -0.37
C GLY A 120 -5.62 4.87 -0.19
N ILE A 121 -6.11 5.09 1.02
CA ILE A 121 -7.53 5.27 1.26
C ILE A 121 -7.96 6.51 0.47
N LYS A 122 -8.99 6.36 -0.38
CA LYS A 122 -9.56 7.50 -1.09
C LYS A 122 -10.27 8.39 -0.08
N THR A 123 -9.63 9.48 0.31
CA THR A 123 -10.21 10.47 1.21
C THR A 123 -11.06 11.47 0.45
N ILE A 124 -12.17 11.84 1.04
CA ILE A 124 -13.02 12.94 0.55
C ILE A 124 -12.84 14.10 1.52
N THR A 125 -12.40 15.24 1.00
CA THR A 125 -12.21 16.43 1.82
C THR A 125 -13.57 17.05 2.13
N CYS A 126 -13.86 17.20 3.44
CA CYS A 126 -15.02 17.92 3.94
C CYS A 126 -14.57 19.26 4.49
N VAL A 127 -15.41 20.27 4.36
CA VAL A 127 -15.19 21.61 4.88
C VAL A 127 -16.31 21.90 5.89
N ARG A 128 -15.90 22.34 7.09
CA ARG A 128 -16.83 22.80 8.14
C ARG A 128 -16.32 24.08 8.75
N VAL A 129 -17.23 24.87 9.28
CA VAL A 129 -16.89 26.09 10.04
C VAL A 129 -16.31 25.70 11.39
N ILE A 130 -15.15 26.24 11.72
CA ILE A 130 -14.46 26.02 13.00
C ILE A 130 -14.65 27.24 13.92
N ASN A 131 -14.53 28.45 13.37
CA ASN A 131 -14.62 29.68 14.13
C ASN A 131 -15.59 30.67 13.47
N THR A 132 -16.18 31.54 14.30
CA THR A 132 -17.00 32.66 13.84
C THR A 132 -16.09 33.87 13.59
N GLY A 133 -16.12 34.40 12.38
CA GLY A 133 -15.35 35.56 12.00
C GLY A 133 -15.90 36.22 10.74
N ILE A 134 -15.38 37.39 10.37
CA ILE A 134 -15.81 38.12 9.17
C ILE A 134 -14.75 37.92 8.08
N PRO A 135 -15.07 37.16 7.01
CA PRO A 135 -14.17 36.99 5.90
C PRO A 135 -13.87 38.32 5.17
N LYS A 136 -12.65 38.41 4.59
CA LYS A 136 -12.12 39.66 4.03
C LYS A 136 -12.78 40.10 2.72
N THR A 137 -13.29 39.19 1.91
CA THR A 137 -13.86 39.53 0.60
C THR A 137 -15.30 39.05 0.47
N THR A 138 -16.09 39.72 -0.39
CA THR A 138 -17.50 39.40 -0.63
C THR A 138 -17.71 37.93 -1.01
N LYS A 139 -16.88 37.37 -1.91
CA LYS A 139 -16.96 35.95 -2.29
C LYS A 139 -16.64 34.98 -1.14
N GLN A 140 -15.74 35.37 -0.25
CA GLN A 140 -15.45 34.59 0.96
C GLN A 140 -16.60 34.65 1.96
N GLN A 141 -17.26 35.82 2.08
CA GLN A 141 -18.43 36.00 2.96
C GLN A 141 -19.62 35.15 2.50
N GLU A 142 -19.89 35.14 1.19
CA GLU A 142 -20.92 34.28 0.60
C GLU A 142 -20.64 32.77 0.84
N ALA A 143 -19.41 32.33 0.55
CA ALA A 143 -18.99 30.96 0.79
C ALA A 143 -19.06 30.58 2.26
N PHE A 144 -18.65 31.46 3.15
CA PHE A 144 -18.70 31.26 4.60
C PHE A 144 -20.15 31.19 5.10
N ARG A 145 -21.04 32.08 4.62
CA ARG A 145 -22.47 32.04 4.94
C ARG A 145 -23.11 30.73 4.53
N LEU A 146 -22.80 30.23 3.32
CA LEU A 146 -23.27 28.94 2.85
C LEU A 146 -22.83 27.79 3.77
N LEU A 147 -21.55 27.81 4.22
CA LEU A 147 -21.03 26.79 5.13
C LEU A 147 -21.63 26.87 6.53
N VAL A 148 -21.92 28.07 7.03
CA VAL A 148 -22.63 28.27 8.31
C VAL A 148 -24.04 27.73 8.23
N GLU A 149 -24.74 27.96 7.11
CA GLU A 149 -26.13 27.51 6.92
C GLU A 149 -26.24 25.98 6.75
N LYS A 150 -25.35 25.38 5.96
CA LYS A 150 -25.38 23.94 5.66
C LYS A 150 -24.56 23.06 6.60
N GLY A 151 -23.70 23.66 7.44
CA GLY A 151 -22.82 22.95 8.37
C GLY A 151 -21.60 22.36 7.65
N GLU A 152 -21.56 21.05 7.50
CA GLU A 152 -20.46 20.34 6.82
C GLU A 152 -20.80 20.05 5.35
N MET A 153 -19.86 20.35 4.44
CA MET A 153 -20.03 20.10 3.01
C MET A 153 -18.78 19.44 2.42
N PHE A 154 -18.98 18.57 1.43
CA PHE A 154 -17.85 18.07 0.65
C PHE A 154 -17.26 19.17 -0.23
N LEU A 155 -15.95 19.28 -0.26
CA LEU A 155 -15.24 20.32 -1.05
C LEU A 155 -15.66 20.33 -2.54
N LYS A 156 -16.01 19.17 -3.10
CA LYS A 156 -16.48 19.04 -4.49
C LYS A 156 -17.87 19.64 -4.73
N ASP A 157 -18.70 19.74 -3.68
CA ASP A 157 -20.11 20.18 -3.78
C ASP A 157 -20.26 21.67 -3.41
N ILE A 158 -19.16 22.34 -3.06
CA ILE A 158 -19.12 23.77 -2.77
C ILE A 158 -19.04 24.53 -4.09
N PRO A 159 -19.99 25.46 -4.40
CA PRO A 159 -20.03 26.18 -5.69
C PRO A 159 -19.00 27.33 -5.80
N TYR A 160 -17.95 27.28 -5.00
CA TYR A 160 -16.88 28.27 -4.98
C TYR A 160 -15.53 27.63 -5.31
N SER A 161 -14.59 28.43 -5.82
CA SER A 161 -13.26 27.95 -6.17
C SER A 161 -12.48 27.48 -4.94
N ARG A 162 -11.59 26.49 -5.13
CA ARG A 162 -10.71 26.00 -4.05
C ARG A 162 -9.86 27.09 -3.42
N SER A 163 -9.49 28.14 -4.18
CA SER A 163 -8.72 29.27 -3.67
C SER A 163 -9.48 30.09 -2.63
N VAL A 164 -10.82 30.22 -2.78
CA VAL A 164 -11.67 30.90 -1.79
C VAL A 164 -11.69 30.10 -0.47
N ILE A 165 -11.87 28.79 -0.56
CA ILE A 165 -11.88 27.91 0.64
C ILE A 165 -10.51 27.91 1.32
N ALA A 166 -9.41 27.75 0.57
CA ALA A 166 -8.06 27.84 1.12
C ALA A 166 -7.75 29.21 1.78
N SER A 167 -8.38 30.27 1.31
CA SER A 167 -8.24 31.59 1.96
C SER A 167 -9.03 31.68 3.27
N LEU A 168 -10.18 31.02 3.37
CA LEU A 168 -10.95 30.88 4.63
C LEU A 168 -10.19 30.01 5.64
N GLU A 169 -9.58 28.92 5.18
CA GLU A 169 -8.72 28.04 5.99
C GLU A 169 -7.53 28.82 6.56
N LYS A 170 -6.82 29.62 5.74
CA LYS A 170 -5.74 30.48 6.20
C LYS A 170 -6.16 31.54 7.22
N GLN A 171 -7.44 31.92 7.23
CA GLN A 171 -8.02 32.81 8.22
C GLN A 171 -8.50 32.06 9.47
N GLY A 172 -8.41 30.74 9.50
CA GLY A 172 -8.83 29.90 10.61
C GLY A 172 -10.35 29.85 10.79
N LEU A 173 -11.13 30.06 9.72
CA LEU A 173 -12.59 30.10 9.76
C LEU A 173 -13.21 28.72 9.40
N VAL A 174 -12.50 27.93 8.59
CA VAL A 174 -12.90 26.58 8.14
C VAL A 174 -11.74 25.61 8.25
#